data_540d0ab8f1335ae1dddf10632df1f86a
#
_entry.id   540d0ab8f1335ae1dddf10632df1f86a
#
_cell.length_a   1.000
_cell.length_b   1.000
_cell.length_c   1.000
_cell.angle_alpha   90.00
_cell.angle_beta   90.00
_cell.angle_gamma   90.00
#
_symmetry.space_group_name_H-M   'P 1'
#
loop_
_entity.id
_entity.type
_entity.pdbx_description
1 polymer ?
#
loop_
_entity_poly.entity_id
_entity_poly.type
_entity_poly.pdbx_seq_one_letter_code
_entity_poly.pdbx_strand_id
1 'polypeptide(L)'
;SLFYSLPWGWWTFTYGYSQSDYRTRNEASGFPFKLDGDSRSHQFRAERVLHRDGVSKTAMSLGLSHQRTNNYVEDTRLEDQSTRITETQLGFNHGRRIGSGFVNLDLGWQQGIGALGAQGRGHPQAGDPHARYDKYSLTLSYLQPFQLWGERFSFDSLATGQRSEDVLFSPQHISLGGNSSVRGFKDQTLTGDSGGYWRNQLRWRRAVEWAPLRP
;
A
#
# COMPACT_ATOMS: atom_id res chain seq x y z
N SER A 1 -9.85 14.05 4.32
CA SER A 1 -8.79 13.91 3.30
C SER A 1 -9.03 14.88 2.14
N LEU A 2 -7.95 15.37 1.56
CA LEU A 2 -7.92 16.21 0.36
C LEU A 2 -7.02 15.52 -0.67
N PHE A 3 -7.46 15.51 -1.93
CA PHE A 3 -6.68 14.97 -3.04
C PHE A 3 -6.78 15.91 -4.24
N TYR A 4 -5.64 16.26 -4.80
CA TYR A 4 -5.55 17.13 -5.97
C TYR A 4 -4.62 16.50 -7.00
N SER A 5 -5.02 16.52 -8.29
CA SER A 5 -4.23 16.00 -9.41
C SER A 5 -4.23 16.98 -10.56
N LEU A 6 -3.04 17.30 -11.06
CA LEU A 6 -2.81 18.22 -12.17
C LEU A 6 -2.07 17.51 -13.31
N PRO A 7 -2.73 17.20 -14.43
CA PRO A 7 -2.06 16.71 -15.63
C PRO A 7 -1.42 17.87 -16.39
N TRP A 8 -0.18 17.66 -16.86
CA TRP A 8 0.54 18.61 -17.70
C TRP A 8 1.39 17.88 -18.74
N GLY A 9 0.87 17.78 -19.97
CA GLY A 9 1.49 17.00 -21.04
C GLY A 9 1.65 15.51 -20.66
N TRP A 10 2.88 15.03 -20.63
CA TRP A 10 3.22 13.67 -20.23
C TRP A 10 3.42 13.50 -18.72
N TRP A 11 3.26 14.57 -17.94
CA TRP A 11 3.37 14.59 -16.49
C TRP A 11 2.00 14.61 -15.82
N THR A 12 1.94 14.00 -14.66
CA THR A 12 0.83 14.13 -13.70
C THR A 12 1.41 14.43 -12.34
N PHE A 13 1.04 15.56 -11.77
CA PHE A 13 1.41 15.96 -10.41
C PHE A 13 0.23 15.69 -9.48
N THR A 14 0.48 15.02 -8.38
CA THR A 14 -0.55 14.66 -7.41
C THR A 14 -0.12 15.12 -6.03
N TYR A 15 -1.04 15.73 -5.29
CA TYR A 15 -0.87 16.05 -3.88
C TYR A 15 -2.03 15.44 -3.11
N GLY A 16 -1.70 14.73 -2.04
CA GLY A 16 -2.63 14.14 -1.10
C GLY A 16 -2.39 14.64 0.32
N TYR A 17 -3.44 14.96 1.02
CA TYR A 17 -3.45 15.21 2.46
C TYR A 17 -4.49 14.34 3.12
N SER A 18 -4.12 13.65 4.18
CA SER A 18 -5.06 12.91 5.01
C SER A 18 -4.82 13.20 6.48
N GLN A 19 -5.92 13.26 7.22
CA GLN A 19 -5.93 13.35 8.66
C GLN A 19 -6.94 12.33 9.18
N SER A 20 -6.55 11.61 10.23
CA SER A 20 -7.43 10.69 10.96
C SER A 20 -7.16 10.82 12.44
N ASP A 21 -8.24 10.76 13.21
CA ASP A 21 -8.21 10.75 14.67
C ASP A 21 -8.94 9.49 15.13
N TYR A 22 -8.45 8.83 16.15
CA TYR A 22 -9.13 7.71 16.77
C TYR A 22 -9.20 7.88 18.28
N ARG A 23 -10.24 7.32 18.86
CA ARG A 23 -10.43 7.26 20.30
C ARG A 23 -11.06 5.92 20.65
N THR A 24 -10.40 5.18 21.53
CA THR A 24 -10.86 3.87 22.00
C THR A 24 -10.74 3.82 23.53
N ARG A 25 -11.68 3.16 24.17
CA ARG A 25 -11.58 2.77 25.57
C ARG A 25 -11.26 1.30 25.63
N ASN A 26 -10.17 0.98 26.29
CA ASN A 26 -9.75 -0.39 26.56
C ASN A 26 -9.76 -0.65 28.06
N GLU A 27 -9.77 -1.91 28.44
CA GLU A 27 -9.70 -2.35 29.82
C GLU A 27 -8.49 -3.27 29.99
N ALA A 28 -7.66 -3.00 31.00
CA ALA A 28 -6.56 -3.85 31.39
C ALA A 28 -6.65 -4.13 32.88
N SER A 29 -6.69 -5.40 33.26
CA SER A 29 -6.77 -5.85 34.66
C SER A 29 -7.96 -5.24 35.41
N GLY A 30 -9.11 -5.02 34.75
CA GLY A 30 -10.31 -4.44 35.36
C GLY A 30 -10.31 -2.90 35.45
N PHE A 31 -9.27 -2.23 34.93
CA PHE A 31 -9.19 -0.77 34.89
C PHE A 31 -9.41 -0.26 33.46
N PRO A 32 -10.46 0.57 33.24
CA PRO A 32 -10.65 1.19 31.94
C PRO A 32 -9.61 2.29 31.72
N PHE A 33 -9.02 2.33 30.54
CA PHE A 33 -8.12 3.40 30.11
C PHE A 33 -8.46 3.89 28.72
N LYS A 34 -8.14 5.16 28.47
CA LYS A 34 -8.39 5.84 27.22
C LYS A 34 -7.16 5.75 26.32
N LEU A 35 -7.35 5.29 25.11
CA LEU A 35 -6.38 5.32 24.01
C LEU A 35 -6.89 6.27 22.93
N ASP A 36 -6.12 7.29 22.62
CA ASP A 36 -6.40 8.18 21.50
C ASP A 36 -5.14 8.47 20.70
N GLY A 37 -5.34 8.89 19.45
CA GLY A 37 -4.25 9.27 18.58
C GLY A 37 -4.72 10.04 17.37
N ASP A 38 -3.78 10.79 16.81
CA ASP A 38 -3.93 11.50 15.55
C ASP A 38 -2.85 11.08 14.56
N SER A 39 -3.25 11.00 13.29
CA SER A 39 -2.32 10.77 12.19
C SER A 39 -2.56 11.81 11.10
N ARG A 40 -1.48 12.40 10.60
CA ARG A 40 -1.48 13.33 9.48
C ARG A 40 -0.46 12.87 8.45
N SER A 41 -0.87 12.88 7.19
CA SER A 41 -0.02 12.47 6.08
C SER A 41 -0.13 13.48 4.94
N HIS A 42 1.03 13.84 4.41
CA HIS A 42 1.19 14.62 3.18
C HIS A 42 1.91 13.76 2.16
N GLN A 43 1.40 13.69 0.95
CA GLN A 43 2.01 12.96 -0.15
C GLN A 43 2.09 13.86 -1.37
N PHE A 44 3.25 13.94 -1.98
CA PHE A 44 3.46 14.54 -3.28
C PHE A 44 4.02 13.48 -4.23
N ARG A 45 3.49 13.42 -5.46
CA ARG A 45 3.95 12.51 -6.50
C ARG A 45 3.96 13.21 -7.85
N ALA A 46 5.08 13.11 -8.55
CA ALA A 46 5.22 13.46 -9.95
C ALA A 46 5.39 12.18 -10.77
N GLU A 47 4.48 11.90 -11.68
CA GLU A 47 4.54 10.77 -12.60
C GLU A 47 4.76 11.28 -14.02
N ARG A 48 5.69 10.65 -14.75
CA ARG A 48 5.93 10.89 -16.17
C ARG A 48 5.67 9.63 -16.97
N VAL A 49 4.83 9.75 -17.97
CA VAL A 49 4.66 8.70 -18.99
C VAL A 49 5.87 8.78 -19.92
N LEU A 50 6.66 7.69 -19.96
CA LEU A 50 7.85 7.59 -20.80
C LEU A 50 7.53 7.04 -22.18
N HIS A 51 6.57 6.11 -22.23
CA HIS A 51 6.11 5.48 -23.47
C HIS A 51 4.64 5.14 -23.35
N ARG A 52 3.90 5.31 -24.44
CA ARG A 52 2.52 4.87 -24.58
C ARG A 52 2.22 4.61 -26.04
N ASP A 53 1.69 3.42 -26.31
CA ASP A 53 1.16 3.01 -27.60
C ASP A 53 -0.24 2.38 -27.46
N GLY A 54 -0.75 1.73 -28.50
CA GLY A 54 -2.07 1.07 -28.51
C GLY A 54 -2.20 -0.12 -27.56
N VAL A 55 -1.08 -0.69 -27.09
CA VAL A 55 -1.04 -1.94 -26.32
C VAL A 55 -0.28 -1.82 -25.01
N SER A 56 0.58 -0.80 -24.84
CA SER A 56 1.42 -0.65 -23.65
C SER A 56 1.51 0.79 -23.12
N LYS A 57 1.78 0.93 -21.82
CA LYS A 57 2.11 2.18 -21.17
C LYS A 57 3.27 1.92 -20.20
N THR A 58 4.29 2.77 -20.26
CA THR A 58 5.41 2.79 -19.33
C THR A 58 5.47 4.15 -18.65
N ALA A 59 5.59 4.18 -17.33
CA ALA A 59 5.70 5.41 -16.56
C ALA A 59 6.73 5.27 -15.44
N MET A 60 7.35 6.38 -15.07
CA MET A 60 8.15 6.52 -13.86
C MET A 60 7.55 7.58 -12.96
N SER A 61 7.73 7.41 -11.67
CA SER A 61 7.25 8.38 -10.68
C SER A 61 8.30 8.66 -9.62
N LEU A 62 8.30 9.91 -9.16
CA LEU A 62 9.06 10.38 -8.00
C LEU A 62 8.05 10.89 -6.97
N GLY A 63 8.18 10.44 -5.73
CA GLY A 63 7.30 10.83 -4.63
C GLY A 63 8.07 11.32 -3.42
N LEU A 64 7.38 12.12 -2.62
CA LEU A 64 7.78 12.53 -1.28
C LEU A 64 6.56 12.38 -0.37
N SER A 65 6.72 11.65 0.73
CA SER A 65 5.69 11.55 1.76
C SER A 65 6.22 11.99 3.12
N HIS A 66 5.36 12.60 3.90
CA HIS A 66 5.62 12.94 5.29
C HIS A 66 4.42 12.51 6.12
N GLN A 67 4.65 11.63 7.08
CA GLN A 67 3.63 11.11 7.98
C GLN A 67 4.02 11.38 9.43
N ARG A 68 3.07 11.88 10.20
CA ARG A 68 3.19 12.04 11.65
C ARG A 68 2.02 11.34 12.31
N THR A 69 2.31 10.42 13.23
CA THR A 69 1.34 9.73 14.07
C THR A 69 1.69 9.98 15.53
N ASN A 70 0.74 10.44 16.31
CA ASN A 70 0.88 10.61 17.75
C ASN A 70 -0.13 9.68 18.44
N ASN A 71 0.32 8.97 19.46
CA ASN A 71 -0.50 8.08 20.25
C ASN A 71 -0.45 8.52 21.72
N TYR A 72 -1.59 8.45 22.41
CA TYR A 72 -1.75 8.90 23.79
C TYR A 72 -2.47 7.84 24.62
N VAL A 73 -2.07 7.71 25.88
CA VAL A 73 -2.76 6.96 26.93
C VAL A 73 -3.08 7.94 28.05
N GLU A 74 -4.36 8.06 28.42
CA GLU A 74 -4.81 8.99 29.47
C GLU A 74 -4.23 10.41 29.28
N ASP A 75 -4.31 10.93 28.03
CA ASP A 75 -3.79 12.23 27.61
C ASP A 75 -2.25 12.37 27.69
N THR A 76 -1.52 11.30 28.06
CA THR A 76 -0.05 11.26 28.06
C THR A 76 0.45 10.71 26.73
N ARG A 77 1.31 11.45 26.04
CA ARG A 77 1.87 11.02 24.75
C ARG A 77 2.81 9.85 24.95
N LEU A 78 2.60 8.81 24.13
CA LEU A 78 3.49 7.66 24.04
C LEU A 78 4.60 7.95 23.04
N GLU A 79 5.79 8.32 23.51
CA GLU A 79 6.91 8.67 22.65
C GLU A 79 7.33 7.48 21.75
N ASP A 80 7.40 6.27 22.31
CA ASP A 80 7.82 5.05 21.60
C ASP A 80 6.81 4.58 20.54
N GLN A 81 5.55 4.96 20.68
CA GLN A 81 4.48 4.62 19.71
C GLN A 81 4.11 5.77 18.80
N SER A 82 4.71 6.94 18.99
CA SER A 82 4.51 8.10 18.13
C SER A 82 5.60 8.13 17.08
N THR A 83 5.21 8.23 15.79
CA THR A 83 6.16 8.16 14.68
C THR A 83 6.12 9.41 13.81
N ARG A 84 7.28 9.81 13.32
CA ARG A 84 7.41 10.85 12.30
C ARG A 84 8.36 10.34 11.22
N ILE A 85 7.81 10.08 10.05
CA ILE A 85 8.49 9.43 8.94
C ILE A 85 8.43 10.35 7.73
N THR A 86 9.56 10.52 7.05
CA THR A 86 9.64 11.18 5.75
C THR A 86 10.30 10.22 4.78
N GLU A 87 9.70 10.01 3.62
CA GLU A 87 10.17 9.07 2.60
C GLU A 87 10.26 9.74 1.24
N THR A 88 11.30 9.42 0.51
CA THR A 88 11.33 9.57 -0.95
C THR A 88 10.94 8.25 -1.60
N GLN A 89 10.28 8.31 -2.75
CA GLN A 89 9.79 7.14 -3.49
C GLN A 89 10.17 7.26 -4.95
N LEU A 90 10.76 6.21 -5.51
CA LEU A 90 10.94 6.04 -6.94
C LEU A 90 10.09 4.86 -7.39
N GLY A 91 9.24 5.08 -8.40
CA GLY A 91 8.34 4.07 -8.93
C GLY A 91 8.55 3.87 -10.43
N PHE A 92 8.39 2.63 -10.88
CA PHE A 92 8.32 2.25 -12.28
C PHE A 92 7.08 1.41 -12.49
N ASN A 93 6.27 1.78 -13.50
CA ASN A 93 5.10 1.02 -13.89
C ASN A 93 5.18 0.68 -15.37
N HIS A 94 4.88 -0.57 -15.73
CA HIS A 94 4.73 -1.03 -17.10
C HIS A 94 3.49 -1.91 -17.21
N GLY A 95 2.51 -1.43 -17.98
CA GLY A 95 1.32 -2.19 -18.34
C GLY A 95 1.31 -2.56 -19.82
N ARG A 96 0.95 -3.81 -20.15
CA ARG A 96 0.88 -4.28 -21.53
C ARG A 96 -0.28 -5.24 -21.77
N ARG A 97 -0.98 -5.04 -22.87
CA ARG A 97 -1.96 -5.99 -23.39
C ARG A 97 -1.26 -7.11 -24.15
N ILE A 98 -1.61 -8.36 -23.83
CA ILE A 98 -1.09 -9.57 -24.48
C ILE A 98 -2.31 -10.37 -24.95
N GLY A 99 -2.62 -10.30 -26.25
CA GLY A 99 -3.87 -10.85 -26.76
C GLY A 99 -5.10 -10.23 -26.11
N SER A 100 -5.98 -11.04 -25.50
CA SER A 100 -7.11 -10.60 -24.70
C SER A 100 -6.75 -10.28 -23.24
N GLY A 101 -5.54 -10.63 -22.81
CA GLY A 101 -5.08 -10.44 -21.45
C GLY A 101 -4.33 -9.12 -21.23
N PHE A 102 -4.03 -8.83 -19.96
CA PHE A 102 -3.29 -7.65 -19.55
C PHE A 102 -2.31 -8.01 -18.43
N VAL A 103 -1.06 -7.59 -18.59
CA VAL A 103 -0.01 -7.69 -17.57
C VAL A 103 0.31 -6.30 -17.07
N ASN A 104 0.48 -6.14 -15.77
CA ASN A 104 1.00 -4.91 -15.17
C ASN A 104 2.09 -5.25 -14.16
N LEU A 105 3.21 -4.54 -14.28
CA LEU A 105 4.37 -4.60 -13.40
C LEU A 105 4.53 -3.25 -12.71
N ASP A 106 4.59 -3.27 -11.38
CA ASP A 106 4.94 -2.13 -10.55
C ASP A 106 6.20 -2.46 -9.74
N LEU A 107 7.21 -1.61 -9.86
CA LEU A 107 8.41 -1.64 -9.04
C LEU A 107 8.47 -0.36 -8.23
N GLY A 108 8.83 -0.47 -6.96
CA GLY A 108 8.99 0.65 -6.05
C GLY A 108 10.30 0.55 -5.27
N TRP A 109 10.98 1.66 -5.13
CA TRP A 109 12.01 1.88 -4.14
C TRP A 109 11.61 3.05 -3.26
N GLN A 110 11.62 2.84 -1.96
CA GLN A 110 11.30 3.84 -0.95
C GLN A 110 12.49 3.98 -0.02
N GLN A 111 12.88 5.21 0.24
CA GLN A 111 13.96 5.53 1.15
C GLN A 111 13.46 6.47 2.23
N GLY A 112 13.59 6.04 3.47
CA GLY A 112 13.37 6.89 4.63
C GLY A 112 14.48 7.92 4.77
N ILE A 113 14.12 9.19 4.92
CA ILE A 113 15.07 10.29 5.05
C ILE A 113 14.88 11.07 6.36
N GLY A 114 15.98 11.57 6.93
CA GLY A 114 15.97 12.36 8.17
C GLY A 114 15.53 13.83 7.98
N ALA A 115 14.62 14.10 7.03
CA ALA A 115 14.14 15.46 6.73
C ALA A 115 12.82 15.77 7.46
N LEU A 116 12.44 17.05 7.54
CA LEU A 116 11.18 17.53 8.12
C LEU A 116 10.94 17.06 9.57
N GLY A 117 12.03 16.86 10.33
CA GLY A 117 11.96 16.37 11.71
C GLY A 117 11.56 14.91 11.85
N ALA A 118 11.79 14.09 10.83
CA ALA A 118 11.67 12.63 10.94
C ALA A 118 12.54 12.11 12.08
N GLN A 119 12.06 11.05 12.75
CA GLN A 119 12.77 10.45 13.86
C GLN A 119 14.14 9.94 13.39
N GLY A 120 15.21 10.55 13.91
CA GLY A 120 16.56 10.09 13.67
C GLY A 120 16.82 8.76 14.42
N ARG A 121 18.05 8.25 14.33
CA ARG A 121 18.54 7.20 15.21
C ARG A 121 18.64 7.76 16.65
N GLY A 122 17.52 7.81 17.35
CA GLY A 122 17.48 8.11 18.78
C GLY A 122 17.67 6.82 19.55
N HIS A 123 18.79 6.67 20.24
CA HIS A 123 19.17 5.51 21.08
C HIS A 123 19.06 4.18 20.35
N PRO A 124 20.08 3.79 19.60
CA PRO A 124 20.05 2.56 18.85
C PRO A 124 20.35 1.38 19.79
N GLN A 125 19.31 0.72 20.27
CA GLN A 125 19.45 -0.70 20.49
C GLN A 125 19.45 -1.36 19.11
N ALA A 126 20.34 -2.32 18.87
CA ALA A 126 20.34 -3.06 17.63
C ALA A 126 18.97 -3.73 17.44
N GLY A 127 18.24 -3.33 16.39
CA GLY A 127 16.91 -3.84 16.13
C GLY A 127 15.77 -2.83 16.29
N ASP A 128 16.03 -1.58 16.71
CA ASP A 128 15.00 -0.56 16.76
C ASP A 128 14.71 0.05 15.38
N PRO A 129 13.43 0.29 15.02
CA PRO A 129 13.08 0.94 13.77
C PRO A 129 13.60 2.38 13.76
N HIS A 130 14.11 2.80 12.61
CA HIS A 130 14.61 4.16 12.41
C HIS A 130 14.09 4.76 11.09
N ALA A 131 14.10 6.09 11.00
CA ALA A 131 13.57 6.80 9.85
C ALA A 131 14.46 6.73 8.59
N ARG A 132 15.64 6.11 8.67
CA ARG A 132 16.54 5.89 7.53
C ARG A 132 16.54 4.41 7.18
N TYR A 133 15.86 4.05 6.13
CA TYR A 133 15.73 2.67 5.64
C TYR A 133 15.57 2.66 4.14
N ASP A 134 15.89 1.54 3.55
CA ASP A 134 15.61 1.24 2.16
C ASP A 134 14.59 0.10 2.07
N LYS A 135 13.57 0.30 1.25
CA LYS A 135 12.49 -0.65 1.02
C LYS A 135 12.22 -0.81 -0.46
N TYR A 136 12.19 -2.03 -0.93
CA TYR A 136 11.89 -2.40 -2.30
C TYR A 136 10.53 -3.09 -2.36
N SER A 137 9.74 -2.78 -3.35
CA SER A 137 8.44 -3.41 -3.58
C SER A 137 8.29 -3.84 -5.03
N LEU A 138 7.60 -4.96 -5.21
CA LEU A 138 7.23 -5.52 -6.50
C LEU A 138 5.76 -5.90 -6.46
N THR A 139 5.00 -5.50 -7.48
CA THR A 139 3.67 -6.06 -7.76
C THR A 139 3.59 -6.43 -9.23
N LEU A 140 3.24 -7.69 -9.48
CA LEU A 140 2.97 -8.21 -10.80
C LEU A 140 1.53 -8.71 -10.85
N SER A 141 0.74 -8.17 -11.75
CA SER A 141 -0.64 -8.61 -11.98
C SER A 141 -0.84 -9.08 -13.40
N TYR A 142 -1.62 -10.12 -13.56
CA TYR A 142 -2.04 -10.66 -14.85
C TYR A 142 -3.53 -10.93 -14.84
N LEU A 143 -4.23 -10.42 -15.83
CA LEU A 143 -5.65 -10.67 -16.06
C LEU A 143 -5.81 -11.30 -17.44
N GLN A 144 -6.44 -12.46 -17.52
CA GLN A 144 -6.75 -13.15 -18.77
C GLN A 144 -8.24 -13.50 -18.83
N PRO A 145 -9.06 -12.74 -19.56
CA PRO A 145 -10.40 -13.18 -19.93
C PRO A 145 -10.33 -14.22 -21.06
N PHE A 146 -11.16 -15.24 -20.99
CA PHE A 146 -11.26 -16.27 -22.02
C PHE A 146 -12.68 -16.87 -22.04
N GLN A 147 -13.00 -17.58 -23.12
CA GLN A 147 -14.23 -18.33 -23.25
C GLN A 147 -13.90 -19.82 -23.36
N LEU A 148 -14.67 -20.64 -22.67
CA LEU A 148 -14.57 -22.09 -22.71
C LEU A 148 -15.98 -22.67 -22.70
N TRP A 149 -16.30 -23.55 -23.65
CA TRP A 149 -17.65 -24.14 -23.83
C TRP A 149 -18.79 -23.12 -23.93
N GLY A 150 -18.53 -21.95 -24.55
CA GLY A 150 -19.51 -20.87 -24.67
C GLY A 150 -19.69 -20.01 -23.40
N GLU A 151 -19.07 -20.38 -22.28
CA GLU A 151 -19.12 -19.66 -21.03
C GLU A 151 -17.93 -18.70 -20.88
N ARG A 152 -18.11 -17.63 -20.10
CA ARG A 152 -17.09 -16.61 -19.87
C ARG A 152 -16.32 -16.86 -18.58
N PHE A 153 -15.01 -16.89 -18.71
CA PHE A 153 -14.07 -17.02 -17.59
C PHE A 153 -13.11 -15.85 -17.55
N SER A 154 -12.57 -15.57 -16.38
CA SER A 154 -11.37 -14.73 -16.22
C SER A 154 -10.42 -15.38 -15.22
N PHE A 155 -9.14 -15.41 -15.58
CA PHE A 155 -8.05 -15.78 -14.69
C PHE A 155 -7.33 -14.51 -14.23
N ASP A 156 -7.22 -14.34 -12.92
CA ASP A 156 -6.52 -13.23 -12.29
C ASP A 156 -5.35 -13.80 -11.47
N SER A 157 -4.15 -13.29 -11.69
CA SER A 157 -2.95 -13.63 -10.93
C SER A 157 -2.33 -12.35 -10.37
N LEU A 158 -2.00 -12.34 -9.08
CA LEU A 158 -1.37 -11.21 -8.40
C LEU A 158 -0.25 -11.73 -7.51
N ALA A 159 0.98 -11.33 -7.83
CA ALA A 159 2.13 -11.52 -6.97
C ALA A 159 2.56 -10.16 -6.39
N THR A 160 2.74 -10.10 -5.08
CA THR A 160 3.20 -8.88 -4.39
C THR A 160 4.31 -9.27 -3.41
N GLY A 161 5.37 -8.47 -3.37
CA GLY A 161 6.49 -8.66 -2.47
C GLY A 161 7.09 -7.34 -2.00
N GLN A 162 7.66 -7.36 -0.81
CA GLN A 162 8.43 -6.29 -0.21
C GLN A 162 9.72 -6.86 0.37
N ARG A 163 10.80 -6.12 0.25
CA ARG A 163 12.08 -6.43 0.89
C ARG A 163 12.67 -5.17 1.50
N SER A 164 13.10 -5.28 2.75
CA SER A 164 13.96 -4.34 3.44
C SER A 164 15.01 -5.12 4.23
N GLU A 165 16.21 -4.57 4.35
CA GLU A 165 17.26 -5.10 5.23
C GLU A 165 17.29 -4.33 6.56
N ASP A 166 16.53 -3.23 6.62
CA ASP A 166 16.36 -2.40 7.81
C ASP A 166 15.10 -2.82 8.57
N VAL A 167 15.11 -2.56 9.89
CA VAL A 167 13.92 -2.70 10.73
C VAL A 167 13.00 -1.51 10.49
N LEU A 168 11.80 -1.79 10.01
CA LEU A 168 10.83 -0.79 9.63
C LEU A 168 9.87 -0.45 10.79
N PHE A 169 9.32 0.74 10.76
CA PHE A 169 8.15 1.05 11.59
C PHE A 169 6.94 0.25 11.14
N SER A 170 6.07 -0.14 12.07
CA SER A 170 4.88 -0.94 11.78
C SER A 170 4.03 -0.45 10.59
N PRO A 171 3.82 0.86 10.36
CA PRO A 171 3.09 1.32 9.17
C PRO A 171 3.76 1.02 7.83
N GLN A 172 5.05 0.65 7.84
CA GLN A 172 5.84 0.34 6.65
C GLN A 172 5.97 -1.16 6.40
N HIS A 173 5.50 -2.00 7.31
CA HIS A 173 5.51 -3.46 7.16
C HIS A 173 4.59 -3.91 6.03
N ILE A 174 4.99 -5.00 5.37
CA ILE A 174 4.05 -5.75 4.54
C ILE A 174 3.12 -6.56 5.45
N SER A 175 1.83 -6.55 5.10
CA SER A 175 0.79 -7.27 5.83
C SER A 175 0.25 -8.41 4.99
N LEU A 176 0.25 -9.62 5.53
CA LEU A 176 -0.23 -10.85 4.92
C LEU A 176 -1.41 -11.39 5.75
N GLY A 177 -2.54 -11.62 5.11
CA GLY A 177 -3.79 -12.10 5.73
C GLY A 177 -5.00 -11.29 5.31
N GLY A 178 -6.19 -11.80 5.63
CA GLY A 178 -7.47 -11.18 5.26
C GLY A 178 -7.82 -11.28 3.78
N ASN A 179 -8.89 -10.60 3.40
CA ASN A 179 -9.49 -10.71 2.05
C ASN A 179 -8.63 -10.16 0.92
N SER A 180 -7.70 -9.25 1.21
CA SER A 180 -6.89 -8.54 0.21
C SER A 180 -5.65 -9.32 -0.21
N SER A 181 -5.10 -10.17 0.66
CA SER A 181 -3.87 -10.93 0.39
C SER A 181 -4.13 -12.45 0.40
N VAL A 182 -4.04 -13.12 1.53
CA VAL A 182 -4.19 -14.57 1.68
C VAL A 182 -5.51 -14.87 2.39
N ARG A 183 -6.55 -15.19 1.63
CA ARG A 183 -7.93 -15.35 2.12
C ARG A 183 -8.14 -16.48 3.14
N GLY A 184 -7.21 -17.42 3.23
CA GLY A 184 -7.27 -18.50 4.22
C GLY A 184 -7.06 -18.05 5.66
N PHE A 185 -6.45 -16.86 5.86
CA PHE A 185 -6.16 -16.28 7.17
C PHE A 185 -7.09 -15.10 7.45
N LYS A 186 -8.36 -15.39 7.77
CA LYS A 186 -9.39 -14.34 7.93
C LYS A 186 -9.19 -13.50 9.18
N ASP A 187 -8.74 -14.11 10.26
CA ASP A 187 -8.67 -13.50 11.59
C ASP A 187 -7.23 -13.30 12.09
N GLN A 188 -6.24 -13.67 11.28
CA GLN A 188 -4.83 -13.51 11.60
C GLN A 188 -4.12 -12.74 10.49
N THR A 189 -3.29 -11.80 10.91
CA THR A 189 -2.46 -11.00 10.02
C THR A 189 -1.00 -11.17 10.45
N LEU A 190 -0.15 -11.56 9.51
CA LEU A 190 1.30 -11.55 9.67
C LEU A 190 1.83 -10.24 9.12
N THR A 191 2.67 -9.57 9.88
CA THR A 191 3.35 -8.34 9.44
C THR A 191 4.85 -8.51 9.54
N GLY A 192 5.60 -7.86 8.68
CA GLY A 192 7.06 -7.91 8.70
C GLY A 192 7.70 -6.94 7.74
N ASP A 193 9.02 -6.75 7.88
CA ASP A 193 9.83 -5.87 7.04
C ASP A 193 9.92 -6.39 5.61
N SER A 194 10.00 -7.71 5.47
CA SER A 194 10.12 -8.43 4.18
C SER A 194 9.11 -9.56 4.09
N GLY A 195 8.56 -9.77 2.92
CA GLY A 195 7.61 -10.84 2.66
C GLY A 195 6.96 -10.72 1.29
N GLY A 196 6.07 -11.65 0.99
CA GLY A 196 5.33 -11.61 -0.25
C GLY A 196 4.27 -12.70 -0.32
N TYR A 197 3.35 -12.54 -1.25
CA TYR A 197 2.33 -13.53 -1.54
C TYR A 197 2.03 -13.61 -3.03
N TRP A 198 1.50 -14.73 -3.43
CA TRP A 198 1.01 -14.96 -4.78
C TRP A 198 -0.41 -15.50 -4.71
N ARG A 199 -1.35 -14.80 -5.32
CA ARG A 199 -2.76 -15.13 -5.35
C ARG A 199 -3.20 -15.38 -6.78
N ASN A 200 -3.88 -16.51 -6.99
CA ASN A 200 -4.51 -16.88 -8.25
C ASN A 200 -6.03 -17.03 -8.05
N GLN A 201 -6.80 -16.54 -8.99
CA GLN A 201 -8.24 -16.58 -8.93
C GLN A 201 -8.82 -16.88 -10.32
N LEU A 202 -9.63 -17.93 -10.40
CA LEU A 202 -10.46 -18.24 -11.56
C LEU A 202 -11.89 -17.80 -11.25
N ARG A 203 -12.45 -16.97 -12.13
CA ARG A 203 -13.86 -16.55 -12.05
C ARG A 203 -14.61 -17.06 -13.24
N TRP A 204 -15.75 -17.67 -12.97
CA TRP A 204 -16.75 -18.04 -13.95
C TRP A 204 -17.94 -17.10 -13.84
N ARG A 205 -18.42 -16.59 -14.97
CA ARG A 205 -19.58 -15.71 -15.06
C ARG A 205 -20.60 -16.32 -16.01
N ARG A 206 -21.76 -16.68 -15.45
CA ARG A 206 -22.90 -17.14 -16.23
C ARG A 206 -24.04 -16.16 -16.08
N ALA A 207 -24.67 -15.78 -17.20
CA ALA A 207 -25.93 -15.06 -17.15
C ALA A 207 -27.04 -16.03 -16.79
N VAL A 208 -27.73 -15.79 -15.68
CA VAL A 208 -28.90 -16.56 -15.28
C VAL A 208 -30.12 -15.76 -15.67
N GLU A 209 -30.85 -16.26 -16.67
CA GLU A 209 -32.13 -15.69 -17.13
C GLU A 209 -33.27 -16.20 -16.24
N TRP A 210 -33.33 -15.77 -15.01
CA TRP A 210 -34.44 -16.05 -14.12
C TRP A 210 -35.30 -14.81 -13.95
N ALA A 211 -36.56 -14.88 -14.45
CA ALA A 211 -37.47 -13.74 -14.50
C ALA A 211 -37.62 -12.92 -13.20
N PRO A 212 -37.59 -13.51 -11.98
CA PRO A 212 -37.64 -12.78 -10.72
C PRO A 212 -36.39 -11.97 -10.39
N LEU A 213 -35.26 -12.23 -11.08
CA LEU A 213 -33.97 -11.58 -10.82
C LEU A 213 -33.58 -10.56 -11.90
N ARG A 214 -34.50 -10.21 -12.81
CA ARG A 214 -34.29 -9.11 -13.73
C ARG A 214 -34.50 -7.80 -12.98
N PRO A 215 -33.52 -6.85 -13.00
CA PRO A 215 -33.74 -5.51 -12.43
C PRO A 215 -34.79 -4.73 -13.22
#